data_f42e7e6b56876b205f7b7363ed34164d
#
_entry.id   f42e7e6b56876b205f7b7363ed34164d
#
_cell.length_a   1.000
_cell.length_b   1.000
_cell.length_c   1.000
_cell.angle_alpha   90.00
_cell.angle_beta   90.00
_cell.angle_gamma   90.00
#
_symmetry.space_group_name_H-M   'P 1'
#
loop_
_entity.id
_entity.type
_entity.pdbx_description
1 polymer ?
#
loop_
_entity_poly.entity_id
_entity_poly.type
_entity_poly.pdbx_seq_one_letter_code
_entity_poly.pdbx_strand_id
1 'polypeptide(L)'
;MVQLSEPGCGASLPVFPVQISFASCGLCLNFHGVPEKNHHTAIAGSLLLVVIMWGGNNAGTKWLVAAWPPIWTGGTRFLFAGLILLAVLRFTPWLGRGQSLTPQLRRQLWLRGGLSLAAYAVLFCWALRLTGAAHVALYLGASPIWALLVERLPERDWSSVRRYGAALLAVSGVAVLFWPALKAGSFNLAGETCGLLSSLLWANYNHQSRILAQHLRGVEVAANAMWMSGVWLLPLGLGEIILHHGLRLDLAHVSVQALSILFGGVVPYALWNSALRHWQTSRVMLFNNLIPLTTTIWAYYILGEPLTPTFCVAMLLIVAGVALGQVDWSRIFREPESF
;
A
#
# COMPACT_ATOMS: atom_id res chain seq x y z
N MET A 1 -0.41 -50.11 56.94
CA MET A 1 1.04 -50.16 57.12
C MET A 1 1.61 -49.17 56.16
N VAL A 2 1.92 -47.93 56.62
CA VAL A 2 3.21 -47.49 57.10
C VAL A 2 4.26 -47.66 55.96
N GLN A 3 4.88 -46.63 55.44
CA GLN A 3 5.56 -45.45 55.97
C GLN A 3 5.92 -44.43 54.85
N LEU A 4 5.72 -43.25 55.06
CA LEU A 4 6.47 -42.00 54.95
C LEU A 4 7.97 -42.12 54.66
N SER A 5 8.48 -41.30 53.68
CA SER A 5 9.61 -40.40 53.88
C SER A 5 9.82 -39.45 52.74
N GLU A 6 9.63 -38.14 52.92
CA GLU A 6 10.41 -37.03 52.30
C GLU A 6 11.77 -36.89 53.03
N PRO A 7 12.71 -36.01 52.67
CA PRO A 7 12.72 -34.95 51.67
C PRO A 7 14.05 -34.84 50.84
N GLY A 8 14.05 -34.06 49.79
CA GLY A 8 15.30 -33.70 49.12
C GLY A 8 15.16 -32.41 48.29
N CYS A 9 15.47 -31.29 48.96
CA CYS A 9 15.61 -29.97 48.38
C CYS A 9 16.77 -29.96 47.37
N GLY A 10 16.49 -29.58 46.14
CA GLY A 10 17.48 -29.35 45.08
C GLY A 10 16.97 -28.33 44.12
N ALA A 11 17.20 -27.06 44.40
CA ALA A 11 16.90 -25.94 43.51
C ALA A 11 17.82 -26.03 42.26
N SER A 12 17.29 -26.45 41.15
CA SER A 12 17.92 -26.30 39.85
C SER A 12 17.21 -25.16 39.09
N LEU A 13 17.95 -24.07 38.89
CA LEU A 13 17.60 -22.94 38.02
C LEU A 13 17.27 -23.48 36.61
N PRO A 14 16.22 -22.98 35.94
CA PRO A 14 16.01 -23.33 34.56
C PRO A 14 17.05 -22.64 33.68
N VAL A 15 18.01 -23.43 33.18
CA VAL A 15 18.87 -23.05 32.08
C VAL A 15 17.99 -23.01 30.83
N PHE A 16 17.65 -21.80 30.39
CA PHE A 16 17.07 -21.60 29.07
C PHE A 16 18.16 -21.88 28.02
N PRO A 17 18.02 -22.87 27.16
CA PRO A 17 18.89 -22.98 26.00
C PRO A 17 18.44 -21.89 25.02
N VAL A 18 19.23 -20.82 24.90
CA VAL A 18 19.17 -19.91 23.76
C VAL A 18 19.64 -20.69 22.55
N GLN A 19 18.75 -21.40 21.91
CA GLN A 19 18.95 -21.87 20.55
C GLN A 19 18.84 -20.65 19.61
N ILE A 20 19.98 -20.03 19.31
CA ILE A 20 20.11 -19.14 18.17
C ILE A 20 20.05 -20.04 16.92
N SER A 21 18.84 -20.33 16.48
CA SER A 21 18.60 -20.86 15.15
C SER A 21 18.81 -19.72 14.17
N PHE A 22 19.91 -19.72 13.44
CA PHE A 22 20.09 -18.99 12.20
C PHE A 22 19.15 -19.58 11.13
N ALA A 23 17.86 -19.39 11.31
CA ALA A 23 16.89 -19.62 10.27
C ALA A 23 16.77 -18.33 9.46
N SER A 24 17.57 -18.28 8.38
CA SER A 24 17.26 -17.63 7.09
C SER A 24 16.34 -16.40 7.18
N CYS A 25 16.89 -15.30 6.73
CA CYS A 25 16.23 -14.05 6.35
C CYS A 25 14.95 -14.32 5.53
N GLY A 26 13.89 -14.75 6.19
CA GLY A 26 12.54 -14.86 5.66
C GLY A 26 11.75 -13.69 6.22
N LEU A 27 11.28 -12.82 5.35
CA LEU A 27 10.31 -11.77 5.66
C LEU A 27 9.05 -12.45 6.24
N CYS A 28 9.07 -12.77 7.55
CA CYS A 28 7.92 -13.37 8.22
C CYS A 28 6.80 -12.32 8.33
N LEU A 29 5.91 -12.29 7.33
CA LEU A 29 4.64 -11.55 7.37
C LEU A 29 3.62 -12.14 8.36
N ASN A 30 4.00 -13.17 9.13
CA ASN A 30 3.20 -13.73 10.20
C ASN A 30 3.61 -13.08 11.53
N PHE A 31 2.83 -12.09 11.95
CA PHE A 31 2.99 -11.40 13.23
C PHE A 31 2.49 -12.22 14.45
N HIS A 32 2.26 -13.53 14.32
CA HIS A 32 1.88 -14.39 15.43
C HIS A 32 3.08 -14.59 16.38
N GLY A 33 2.99 -14.06 17.58
CA GLY A 33 4.00 -14.19 18.64
C GLY A 33 4.83 -12.94 18.95
N VAL A 34 4.59 -11.82 18.26
CA VAL A 34 5.24 -10.54 18.58
C VAL A 34 4.44 -9.83 19.68
N PRO A 35 5.05 -9.30 20.76
CA PRO A 35 4.36 -8.49 21.76
C PRO A 35 3.57 -7.35 21.10
N GLU A 36 2.39 -7.04 21.57
CA GLU A 36 1.44 -6.09 20.96
C GLU A 36 2.08 -4.74 20.62
N LYS A 37 2.96 -4.22 21.47
CA LYS A 37 3.69 -2.96 21.25
C LYS A 37 4.64 -3.05 20.03
N ASN A 38 5.30 -4.18 19.82
CA ASN A 38 6.21 -4.40 18.70
C ASN A 38 5.45 -4.66 17.39
N HIS A 39 4.22 -5.18 17.48
CA HIS A 39 3.36 -5.45 16.34
C HIS A 39 2.95 -4.16 15.60
N HIS A 40 2.52 -3.12 16.33
CA HIS A 40 2.17 -1.83 15.71
C HIS A 40 3.37 -1.15 15.03
N THR A 41 4.55 -1.24 15.65
CA THR A 41 5.79 -0.69 15.08
C THR A 41 6.19 -1.42 13.80
N ALA A 42 6.06 -2.75 13.77
CA ALA A 42 6.35 -3.55 12.58
C ALA A 42 5.40 -3.23 11.42
N ILE A 43 4.09 -3.05 11.69
CA ILE A 43 3.12 -2.63 10.67
C ILE A 43 3.47 -1.25 10.12
N ALA A 44 3.76 -0.27 10.99
CA ALA A 44 4.14 1.07 10.55
C ALA A 44 5.43 1.05 9.71
N GLY A 45 6.44 0.29 10.13
CA GLY A 45 7.70 0.10 9.38
C GLY A 45 7.47 -0.53 8.00
N SER A 46 6.59 -1.54 7.93
CA SER A 46 6.23 -2.16 6.64
C SER A 46 5.51 -1.17 5.70
N LEU A 47 4.63 -0.32 6.23
CA LEU A 47 3.95 0.72 5.45
C LEU A 47 4.91 1.81 4.97
N LEU A 48 5.91 2.19 5.78
CA LEU A 48 6.97 3.11 5.34
C LEU A 48 7.78 2.51 4.18
N LEU A 49 8.13 1.24 4.26
CA LEU A 49 8.80 0.54 3.16
C LEU A 49 7.95 0.53 1.89
N VAL A 50 6.65 0.26 2.02
CA VAL A 50 5.70 0.29 0.89
C VAL A 50 5.67 1.64 0.21
N VAL A 51 5.59 2.74 0.95
CA VAL A 51 5.51 4.08 0.34
C VAL A 51 6.81 4.49 -0.35
N ILE A 52 7.96 4.03 0.15
CA ILE A 52 9.25 4.21 -0.51
C ILE A 52 9.27 3.47 -1.87
N MET A 53 8.84 2.21 -1.87
CA MET A 53 8.76 1.39 -3.09
C MET A 53 7.76 1.97 -4.10
N TRP A 54 6.57 2.40 -3.65
CA TRP A 54 5.58 2.99 -4.55
C TRP A 54 6.00 4.35 -5.09
N GLY A 55 6.75 5.15 -4.32
CA GLY A 55 7.35 6.39 -4.83
C GLY A 55 8.24 6.13 -6.04
N GLY A 56 9.15 5.16 -5.95
CA GLY A 56 10.00 4.75 -7.07
C GLY A 56 9.21 4.14 -8.23
N ASN A 57 8.20 3.31 -7.90
CA ASN A 57 7.32 2.73 -8.92
C ASN A 57 6.53 3.80 -9.70
N ASN A 58 6.11 4.90 -9.07
CA ASN A 58 5.39 5.97 -9.76
C ASN A 58 6.28 6.64 -10.82
N ALA A 59 7.53 6.95 -10.49
CA ALA A 59 8.50 7.49 -11.44
C ALA A 59 8.78 6.48 -12.58
N GLY A 60 9.01 5.20 -12.26
CA GLY A 60 9.21 4.15 -13.24
C GLY A 60 7.98 3.91 -14.14
N THR A 61 6.77 3.91 -13.57
CA THR A 61 5.53 3.77 -14.35
C THR A 61 5.32 4.97 -15.27
N LYS A 62 5.61 6.22 -14.80
CA LYS A 62 5.56 7.42 -15.66
C LYS A 62 6.48 7.30 -16.86
N TRP A 63 7.70 6.80 -16.64
CA TRP A 63 8.65 6.56 -17.71
C TRP A 63 8.16 5.48 -18.70
N LEU A 64 7.61 4.36 -18.20
CA LEU A 64 7.06 3.28 -19.02
C LEU A 64 5.90 3.73 -19.89
N VAL A 65 4.89 4.39 -19.32
CA VAL A 65 3.68 4.78 -20.05
C VAL A 65 3.94 5.92 -21.05
N ALA A 66 5.12 6.53 -21.04
CA ALA A 66 5.55 7.41 -22.11
C ALA A 66 5.79 6.66 -23.44
N ALA A 67 6.21 5.39 -23.37
CA ALA A 67 6.52 4.54 -24.51
C ALA A 67 5.58 3.34 -24.67
N TRP A 68 5.02 2.83 -23.57
CA TRP A 68 4.13 1.67 -23.57
C TRP A 68 2.66 2.06 -23.41
N PRO A 69 1.71 1.24 -23.92
CA PRO A 69 0.30 1.45 -23.67
C PRO A 69 -0.03 1.39 -22.17
N PRO A 70 -0.79 2.36 -21.65
CA PRO A 70 -1.04 2.50 -20.20
C PRO A 70 -1.72 1.27 -19.56
N ILE A 71 -2.79 0.74 -20.19
CA ILE A 71 -3.53 -0.41 -19.64
C ILE A 71 -2.68 -1.68 -19.71
N TRP A 72 -1.89 -1.86 -20.77
CA TRP A 72 -0.94 -2.97 -20.87
C TRP A 72 0.08 -2.94 -19.73
N THR A 73 0.66 -1.76 -19.45
CA THR A 73 1.65 -1.58 -18.39
C THR A 73 1.05 -1.94 -17.02
N GLY A 74 -0.13 -1.43 -16.69
CA GLY A 74 -0.82 -1.73 -15.43
C GLY A 74 -1.29 -3.19 -15.35
N GLY A 75 -1.86 -3.72 -16.45
CA GLY A 75 -2.39 -5.07 -16.52
C GLY A 75 -1.32 -6.14 -16.35
N THR A 76 -0.21 -6.04 -17.09
CA THR A 76 0.91 -6.99 -16.96
C THR A 76 1.57 -6.91 -15.60
N ARG A 77 1.73 -5.72 -15.02
CA ARG A 77 2.22 -5.57 -13.66
C ARG A 77 1.38 -6.36 -12.66
N PHE A 78 0.07 -6.15 -12.65
CA PHE A 78 -0.82 -6.83 -11.71
C PHE A 78 -0.95 -8.32 -11.97
N LEU A 79 -1.04 -8.73 -13.24
CA LEU A 79 -1.11 -10.15 -13.59
C LEU A 79 0.11 -10.90 -13.05
N PHE A 80 1.31 -10.47 -13.42
CA PHE A 80 2.52 -11.18 -13.04
C PHE A 80 2.81 -11.07 -11.55
N ALA A 81 2.56 -9.92 -10.92
CA ALA A 81 2.71 -9.80 -9.47
C ALA A 81 1.76 -10.72 -8.70
N GLY A 82 0.49 -10.80 -9.13
CA GLY A 82 -0.48 -11.73 -8.54
C GLY A 82 -0.10 -13.19 -8.73
N LEU A 83 0.35 -13.58 -9.93
CA LEU A 83 0.83 -14.93 -10.22
C LEU A 83 2.08 -15.31 -9.41
N ILE A 84 3.04 -14.39 -9.26
CA ILE A 84 4.22 -14.60 -8.41
C ILE A 84 3.80 -14.82 -6.96
N LEU A 85 2.90 -14.00 -6.41
CA LEU A 85 2.40 -14.19 -5.04
C LEU A 85 1.66 -15.53 -4.87
N LEU A 86 0.84 -15.93 -5.86
CA LEU A 86 0.18 -17.24 -5.84
C LEU A 86 1.20 -18.38 -5.89
N ALA A 87 2.25 -18.26 -6.72
CA ALA A 87 3.31 -19.24 -6.78
C ALA A 87 4.06 -19.34 -5.44
N VAL A 88 4.40 -18.22 -4.82
CA VAL A 88 5.02 -18.20 -3.47
C VAL A 88 4.11 -18.87 -2.44
N LEU A 89 2.81 -18.56 -2.43
CA LEU A 89 1.84 -19.17 -1.52
C LEU A 89 1.64 -20.68 -1.76
N ARG A 90 1.84 -21.13 -3.00
CA ARG A 90 1.64 -22.55 -3.38
C ARG A 90 2.87 -23.41 -3.15
N PHE A 91 4.05 -22.87 -3.45
CA PHE A 91 5.29 -23.65 -3.54
C PHE A 91 6.26 -23.39 -2.40
N THR A 92 6.03 -22.35 -1.56
CA THR A 92 6.91 -22.05 -0.44
C THR A 92 6.13 -21.93 0.87
N PRO A 93 6.74 -22.23 2.03
CA PRO A 93 6.13 -22.01 3.34
C PRO A 93 6.23 -20.55 3.83
N TRP A 94 6.97 -19.69 3.14
CA TRP A 94 7.38 -18.36 3.60
C TRP A 94 6.19 -17.45 4.00
N LEU A 95 5.13 -17.46 3.19
CA LEU A 95 3.92 -16.68 3.45
C LEU A 95 2.77 -17.55 4.00
N GLY A 96 3.08 -18.79 4.40
CA GLY A 96 2.10 -19.81 4.77
C GLY A 96 1.36 -20.39 3.56
N ARG A 97 0.65 -21.52 3.75
CA ARG A 97 -0.10 -22.17 2.66
C ARG A 97 -1.38 -21.41 2.35
N GLY A 98 -1.70 -21.27 1.05
CA GLY A 98 -2.95 -20.67 0.57
C GLY A 98 -4.17 -21.48 1.04
N GLN A 99 -5.25 -20.77 1.36
CA GLN A 99 -6.53 -21.41 1.73
C GLN A 99 -7.33 -21.74 0.48
N SER A 100 -8.17 -22.79 0.57
CA SER A 100 -9.13 -23.11 -0.49
C SER A 100 -10.25 -22.06 -0.52
N LEU A 101 -10.50 -21.50 -1.71
CA LEU A 101 -11.52 -20.48 -1.89
C LEU A 101 -12.91 -21.12 -2.10
N THR A 102 -13.88 -20.76 -1.28
CA THR A 102 -15.28 -21.09 -1.55
C THR A 102 -15.76 -20.37 -2.82
N PRO A 103 -16.75 -20.92 -3.55
CA PRO A 103 -17.29 -20.28 -4.76
C PRO A 103 -17.76 -18.83 -4.50
N GLN A 104 -18.39 -18.59 -3.34
CA GLN A 104 -18.85 -17.26 -2.95
C GLN A 104 -17.69 -16.29 -2.73
N LEU A 105 -16.65 -16.70 -2.00
CA LEU A 105 -15.48 -15.88 -1.73
C LEU A 105 -14.70 -15.59 -3.02
N ARG A 106 -14.59 -16.59 -3.92
CA ARG A 106 -14.00 -16.41 -5.25
C ARG A 106 -14.75 -15.37 -6.07
N ARG A 107 -16.11 -15.41 -6.07
CA ARG A 107 -16.92 -14.38 -6.74
C ARG A 107 -16.69 -12.98 -6.14
N GLN A 108 -16.61 -12.88 -4.81
CA GLN A 108 -16.31 -11.59 -4.15
C GLN A 108 -14.92 -11.07 -4.52
N LEU A 109 -13.90 -11.93 -4.57
CA LEU A 109 -12.56 -11.55 -5.02
C LEU A 109 -12.55 -11.04 -6.45
N TRP A 110 -13.27 -11.69 -7.38
CA TRP A 110 -13.39 -11.22 -8.77
C TRP A 110 -14.05 -9.85 -8.88
N LEU A 111 -15.19 -9.65 -8.21
CA LEU A 111 -16.01 -8.44 -8.36
C LEU A 111 -15.55 -7.29 -7.45
N ARG A 112 -15.20 -7.58 -6.20
CA ARG A 112 -14.83 -6.53 -5.23
C ARG A 112 -13.32 -6.28 -5.19
N GLY A 113 -12.50 -7.33 -5.27
CA GLY A 113 -11.05 -7.21 -5.28
C GLY A 113 -10.52 -6.87 -6.67
N GLY A 114 -10.64 -7.83 -7.60
CA GLY A 114 -10.03 -7.75 -8.94
C GLY A 114 -10.58 -6.63 -9.80
N LEU A 115 -11.93 -6.50 -9.91
CA LEU A 115 -12.54 -5.46 -10.75
C LEU A 115 -12.26 -4.04 -10.21
N SER A 116 -12.33 -3.83 -8.89
CA SER A 116 -12.06 -2.50 -8.34
C SER A 116 -10.59 -2.10 -8.48
N LEU A 117 -9.67 -3.07 -8.35
CA LEU A 117 -8.24 -2.84 -8.61
C LEU A 117 -7.97 -2.60 -10.10
N ALA A 118 -8.67 -3.30 -11.00
CA ALA A 118 -8.56 -3.09 -12.45
C ALA A 118 -9.04 -1.68 -12.84
N ALA A 119 -10.20 -1.27 -12.36
CA ALA A 119 -10.74 0.06 -12.62
C ALA A 119 -9.79 1.17 -12.11
N TYR A 120 -9.23 0.99 -10.90
CA TYR A 120 -8.18 1.88 -10.40
C TYR A 120 -6.99 1.94 -11.36
N ALA A 121 -6.48 0.79 -11.81
CA ALA A 121 -5.27 0.72 -12.64
C ALA A 121 -5.44 1.41 -13.99
N VAL A 122 -6.59 1.26 -14.64
CA VAL A 122 -6.91 1.97 -15.90
C VAL A 122 -6.78 3.47 -15.69
N LEU A 123 -7.51 4.01 -14.72
CA LEU A 123 -7.53 5.45 -14.50
C LEU A 123 -6.18 6.00 -14.02
N PHE A 124 -5.48 5.26 -13.17
CA PHE A 124 -4.15 5.62 -12.69
C PHE A 124 -3.11 5.69 -13.83
N CYS A 125 -3.04 4.67 -14.67
CA CYS A 125 -2.08 4.65 -15.77
C CYS A 125 -2.40 5.71 -16.85
N TRP A 126 -3.68 5.93 -17.15
CA TRP A 126 -4.09 7.00 -18.06
C TRP A 126 -3.86 8.39 -17.45
N ALA A 127 -4.10 8.58 -16.16
CA ALA A 127 -3.73 9.82 -15.48
C ALA A 127 -2.24 10.10 -15.61
N LEU A 128 -1.37 9.13 -15.34
CA LEU A 128 0.08 9.26 -15.54
C LEU A 128 0.48 9.53 -16.99
N ARG A 129 -0.28 9.04 -17.97
CA ARG A 129 -0.05 9.32 -19.39
C ARG A 129 -0.39 10.77 -19.74
N LEU A 130 -1.55 11.24 -19.28
CA LEU A 130 -2.15 12.50 -19.69
C LEU A 130 -1.74 13.71 -18.83
N THR A 131 -1.33 13.50 -17.58
CA THR A 131 -0.90 14.56 -16.66
C THR A 131 0.43 14.24 -15.98
N GLY A 132 0.94 15.15 -15.14
CA GLY A 132 2.19 14.97 -14.40
C GLY A 132 2.05 13.92 -13.29
N ALA A 133 3.14 13.20 -12.99
CA ALA A 133 3.18 12.28 -11.84
C ALA A 133 2.85 12.99 -10.51
N ALA A 134 3.25 14.28 -10.40
CA ALA A 134 2.93 15.16 -9.29
C ALA A 134 1.42 15.34 -9.07
N HIS A 135 0.66 15.59 -10.15
CA HIS A 135 -0.80 15.75 -10.07
C HIS A 135 -1.48 14.45 -9.63
N VAL A 136 -1.10 13.32 -10.22
CA VAL A 136 -1.62 12.01 -9.83
C VAL A 136 -1.31 11.70 -8.36
N ALA A 137 -0.10 12.00 -7.89
CA ALA A 137 0.29 11.83 -6.50
C ALA A 137 -0.53 12.73 -5.55
N LEU A 138 -0.85 13.98 -5.97
CA LEU A 138 -1.72 14.88 -5.24
C LEU A 138 -3.13 14.26 -5.03
N TYR A 139 -3.73 13.74 -6.09
CA TYR A 139 -5.04 13.07 -5.99
C TYR A 139 -4.99 11.82 -5.11
N LEU A 140 -3.96 10.99 -5.24
CA LEU A 140 -3.78 9.83 -4.36
C LEU A 140 -3.58 10.25 -2.90
N GLY A 141 -2.93 11.40 -2.66
CA GLY A 141 -2.82 12.00 -1.32
C GLY A 141 -4.18 12.39 -0.71
N ALA A 142 -5.21 12.67 -1.51
CA ALA A 142 -6.56 12.91 -1.03
C ALA A 142 -7.32 11.62 -0.64
N SER A 143 -6.82 10.45 -1.00
CA SER A 143 -7.51 9.17 -0.79
C SER A 143 -7.87 8.84 0.66
N PRO A 144 -7.12 9.27 1.72
CA PRO A 144 -7.56 9.10 3.10
C PRO A 144 -8.90 9.78 3.43
N ILE A 145 -9.23 10.90 2.75
CA ILE A 145 -10.51 11.59 2.92
C ILE A 145 -11.65 10.70 2.42
N TRP A 146 -11.47 10.09 1.24
CA TRP A 146 -12.45 9.14 0.71
C TRP A 146 -12.64 7.92 1.62
N ALA A 147 -11.55 7.39 2.16
CA ALA A 147 -11.61 6.28 3.11
C ALA A 147 -12.39 6.65 4.38
N LEU A 148 -12.16 7.83 4.93
CA LEU A 148 -12.89 8.32 6.11
C LEU A 148 -14.39 8.46 5.82
N LEU A 149 -14.75 9.01 4.66
CA LEU A 149 -16.16 9.18 4.26
C LEU A 149 -16.88 7.84 4.07
N VAL A 150 -16.17 6.81 3.60
CA VAL A 150 -16.72 5.45 3.42
C VAL A 150 -16.82 4.70 4.75
N GLU A 151 -15.84 4.87 5.65
CA GLU A 151 -15.82 4.15 6.94
C GLU A 151 -16.77 4.75 7.97
N ARG A 152 -16.78 6.07 8.10
CA ARG A 152 -17.62 6.80 9.05
C ARG A 152 -17.86 8.23 8.57
N LEU A 153 -19.11 8.62 8.55
CA LEU A 153 -19.45 10.02 8.41
C LEU A 153 -18.90 10.83 9.59
N PRO A 154 -18.65 12.16 9.42
CA PRO A 154 -18.18 13.00 10.50
C PRO A 154 -19.17 13.01 11.66
N GLU A 155 -18.72 12.58 12.82
CA GLU A 155 -19.46 12.69 14.08
C GLU A 155 -18.97 13.94 14.83
N ARG A 156 -19.80 14.49 15.73
CA ARG A 156 -19.43 15.65 16.56
C ARG A 156 -18.59 15.22 17.77
N ASP A 157 -17.52 14.47 17.50
CA ASP A 157 -16.58 14.01 18.51
C ASP A 157 -15.16 14.48 18.19
N TRP A 158 -14.32 14.61 19.22
CA TRP A 158 -12.94 15.04 19.07
C TRP A 158 -12.10 14.09 18.19
N SER A 159 -12.43 12.82 18.19
CA SER A 159 -11.71 11.81 17.38
C SER A 159 -11.96 12.02 15.88
N SER A 160 -13.16 12.41 15.49
CA SER A 160 -13.50 12.78 14.11
C SER A 160 -12.80 14.06 13.69
N VAL A 161 -12.87 15.12 14.49
CA VAL A 161 -12.17 16.39 14.20
C VAL A 161 -10.69 16.15 13.97
N ARG A 162 -10.05 15.35 14.82
CA ARG A 162 -8.64 15.01 14.69
C ARG A 162 -8.34 14.26 13.40
N ARG A 163 -9.12 13.21 13.07
CA ARG A 163 -8.90 12.39 11.87
C ARG A 163 -9.04 13.20 10.58
N TYR A 164 -10.11 13.98 10.48
CA TYR A 164 -10.32 14.85 9.33
C TYR A 164 -9.28 15.98 9.28
N GLY A 165 -8.93 16.58 10.43
CA GLY A 165 -7.89 17.60 10.52
C GLY A 165 -6.52 17.05 10.10
N ALA A 166 -6.17 15.84 10.52
CA ALA A 166 -4.94 15.16 10.11
C ALA A 166 -4.90 14.90 8.59
N ALA A 167 -6.01 14.42 8.01
CA ALA A 167 -6.12 14.18 6.58
C ALA A 167 -6.02 15.50 5.78
N LEU A 168 -6.72 16.55 6.20
CA LEU A 168 -6.68 17.87 5.56
C LEU A 168 -5.28 18.50 5.66
N LEU A 169 -4.60 18.39 6.81
CA LEU A 169 -3.24 18.88 6.99
C LEU A 169 -2.27 18.18 6.04
N ALA A 170 -2.35 16.86 5.93
CA ALA A 170 -1.51 16.09 5.02
C ALA A 170 -1.79 16.45 3.54
N VAL A 171 -3.07 16.59 3.15
CA VAL A 171 -3.45 16.99 1.78
C VAL A 171 -3.00 18.42 1.48
N SER A 172 -3.06 19.35 2.44
CA SER A 172 -2.53 20.71 2.25
C SER A 172 -1.03 20.71 1.99
N GLY A 173 -0.28 19.85 2.69
CA GLY A 173 1.15 19.63 2.42
C GLY A 173 1.40 19.10 1.01
N VAL A 174 0.62 18.12 0.55
CA VAL A 174 0.70 17.62 -0.84
C VAL A 174 0.38 18.75 -1.83
N ALA A 175 -0.63 19.58 -1.57
CA ALA A 175 -0.95 20.73 -2.41
C ALA A 175 0.20 21.78 -2.49
N VAL A 176 0.84 22.06 -1.35
CA VAL A 176 2.04 22.93 -1.31
C VAL A 176 3.18 22.34 -2.11
N LEU A 177 3.44 21.04 -2.00
CA LEU A 177 4.50 20.36 -2.73
C LEU A 177 4.39 20.56 -4.26
N PHE A 178 3.17 20.45 -4.77
CA PHE A 178 2.92 20.51 -6.21
C PHE A 178 2.43 21.87 -6.70
N TRP A 179 2.32 22.87 -5.82
CA TRP A 179 1.89 24.23 -6.19
C TRP A 179 2.64 24.84 -7.36
N PRO A 180 4.00 24.73 -7.47
CA PRO A 180 4.72 25.23 -8.62
C PRO A 180 4.33 24.54 -9.94
N ALA A 181 4.14 23.24 -9.92
CA ALA A 181 3.73 22.47 -11.10
C ALA A 181 2.29 22.78 -11.53
N LEU A 182 1.39 23.00 -10.57
CA LEU A 182 0.02 23.43 -10.84
C LEU A 182 -0.04 24.82 -11.48
N LYS A 183 0.83 25.73 -11.09
CA LYS A 183 0.92 27.08 -11.71
C LYS A 183 1.48 27.07 -13.12
N ALA A 184 2.32 26.11 -13.47
CA ALA A 184 2.97 26.03 -14.78
C ALA A 184 2.04 25.67 -15.96
N GLY A 185 0.78 25.32 -15.69
CA GLY A 185 -0.35 25.48 -16.63
C GLY A 185 -0.48 24.53 -17.79
N SER A 186 0.03 23.31 -17.75
CA SER A 186 -0.41 22.27 -18.71
C SER A 186 -1.59 21.48 -18.15
N PHE A 187 -2.74 22.11 -18.10
CA PHE A 187 -3.96 21.49 -17.54
C PHE A 187 -4.63 20.59 -18.58
N ASN A 188 -4.60 19.27 -18.36
CA ASN A 188 -5.36 18.31 -19.16
C ASN A 188 -6.53 17.79 -18.33
N LEU A 189 -7.75 18.30 -18.60
CA LEU A 189 -8.96 17.95 -17.85
C LEU A 189 -9.21 16.43 -17.78
N ALA A 190 -8.96 15.69 -18.85
CA ALA A 190 -9.14 14.23 -18.86
C ALA A 190 -8.14 13.54 -17.92
N GLY A 191 -6.87 13.95 -17.93
CA GLY A 191 -5.83 13.45 -17.03
C GLY A 191 -6.14 13.73 -15.57
N GLU A 192 -6.56 14.96 -15.25
CA GLU A 192 -6.91 15.36 -13.89
C GLU A 192 -8.15 14.59 -13.38
N THR A 193 -9.17 14.42 -14.24
CA THR A 193 -10.36 13.63 -13.92
C THR A 193 -10.00 12.17 -13.66
N CYS A 194 -9.15 11.56 -14.51
CA CYS A 194 -8.64 10.21 -14.28
C CYS A 194 -7.88 10.11 -12.95
N GLY A 195 -7.06 11.11 -12.61
CA GLY A 195 -6.34 11.17 -11.35
C GLY A 195 -7.27 11.19 -10.13
N LEU A 196 -8.26 12.08 -10.14
CA LEU A 196 -9.25 12.19 -9.06
C LEU A 196 -10.07 10.91 -8.90
N LEU A 197 -10.60 10.36 -10.00
CA LEU A 197 -11.36 9.12 -9.97
C LEU A 197 -10.50 7.92 -9.57
N SER A 198 -9.22 7.87 -9.96
CA SER A 198 -8.31 6.82 -9.52
C SER A 198 -8.12 6.84 -8.00
N SER A 199 -8.05 8.01 -7.36
CA SER A 199 -7.93 8.13 -5.90
C SER A 199 -9.17 7.59 -5.16
N LEU A 200 -10.36 7.84 -5.71
CA LEU A 200 -11.62 7.29 -5.19
C LEU A 200 -11.67 5.76 -5.33
N LEU A 201 -11.31 5.24 -6.52
CA LEU A 201 -11.28 3.79 -6.75
C LEU A 201 -10.19 3.09 -5.92
N TRP A 202 -9.06 3.76 -5.67
CA TRP A 202 -8.05 3.28 -4.74
C TRP A 202 -8.58 3.15 -3.32
N ALA A 203 -9.31 4.16 -2.82
CA ALA A 203 -9.97 4.10 -1.51
C ALA A 203 -11.00 2.96 -1.46
N ASN A 204 -11.82 2.80 -2.51
CA ASN A 204 -12.79 1.71 -2.61
C ASN A 204 -12.09 0.34 -2.61
N TYR A 205 -11.04 0.14 -3.41
CA TYR A 205 -10.27 -1.11 -3.41
C TYR A 205 -9.75 -1.44 -2.00
N ASN A 206 -9.18 -0.46 -1.30
CA ASN A 206 -8.65 -0.66 0.06
C ASN A 206 -9.76 -1.05 1.06
N HIS A 207 -10.92 -0.41 0.97
CA HIS A 207 -12.08 -0.76 1.79
C HIS A 207 -12.55 -2.20 1.51
N GLN A 208 -12.69 -2.59 0.24
CA GLN A 208 -13.07 -3.95 -0.16
C GLN A 208 -12.00 -4.98 0.26
N SER A 209 -10.72 -4.65 0.12
CA SER A 209 -9.61 -5.51 0.57
C SER A 209 -9.65 -5.76 2.07
N ARG A 210 -9.99 -4.74 2.88
CA ARG A 210 -10.17 -4.90 4.32
C ARG A 210 -11.32 -5.87 4.67
N ILE A 211 -12.46 -5.76 3.96
CA ILE A 211 -13.58 -6.69 4.15
C ILE A 211 -13.16 -8.13 3.80
N LEU A 212 -12.48 -8.32 2.66
CA LEU A 212 -12.00 -9.62 2.23
C LEU A 212 -10.92 -10.19 3.19
N ALA A 213 -10.11 -9.32 3.80
CA ALA A 213 -9.08 -9.71 4.76
C ALA A 213 -9.64 -10.21 6.11
N GLN A 214 -10.94 -10.12 6.35
CA GLN A 214 -11.59 -10.79 7.48
C GLN A 214 -11.69 -12.31 7.28
N HIS A 215 -11.70 -12.75 6.02
CA HIS A 215 -11.84 -14.17 5.65
C HIS A 215 -10.54 -14.78 5.13
N LEU A 216 -9.60 -13.96 4.66
CA LEU A 216 -8.33 -14.36 4.08
C LEU A 216 -7.18 -13.60 4.72
N ARG A 217 -5.96 -14.12 4.60
CA ARG A 217 -4.75 -13.34 4.93
C ARG A 217 -4.57 -12.22 3.92
N GLY A 218 -4.00 -11.09 4.35
CA GLY A 218 -3.79 -9.94 3.49
C GLY A 218 -3.03 -10.27 2.19
N VAL A 219 -2.00 -11.13 2.29
CA VAL A 219 -1.24 -11.58 1.11
C VAL A 219 -2.09 -12.41 0.13
N GLU A 220 -3.06 -13.19 0.61
CA GLU A 220 -3.99 -13.95 -0.25
C GLU A 220 -4.98 -13.03 -0.95
N VAL A 221 -5.45 -11.99 -0.25
CA VAL A 221 -6.27 -10.93 -0.85
C VAL A 221 -5.48 -10.22 -1.95
N ALA A 222 -4.24 -9.81 -1.67
CA ALA A 222 -3.35 -9.17 -2.63
C ALA A 222 -3.13 -10.06 -3.87
N ALA A 223 -2.69 -11.31 -3.66
CA ALA A 223 -2.40 -12.25 -4.74
C ALA A 223 -3.62 -12.43 -5.65
N ASN A 224 -4.79 -12.73 -5.07
CA ASN A 224 -6.00 -12.98 -5.84
C ASN A 224 -6.54 -11.71 -6.52
N ALA A 225 -6.61 -10.58 -5.83
CA ALA A 225 -7.08 -9.34 -6.43
C ALA A 225 -6.20 -8.91 -7.61
N MET A 226 -4.88 -9.07 -7.50
CA MET A 226 -3.93 -8.64 -8.54
C MET A 226 -4.01 -9.51 -9.80
N TRP A 227 -3.93 -10.85 -9.70
CA TRP A 227 -4.02 -11.65 -10.92
C TRP A 227 -5.39 -11.56 -11.60
N MET A 228 -6.48 -11.49 -10.81
CA MET A 228 -7.82 -11.28 -11.33
C MET A 228 -7.97 -9.92 -12.00
N SER A 229 -7.37 -8.86 -11.42
CA SER A 229 -7.27 -7.54 -12.05
C SER A 229 -6.52 -7.60 -13.38
N GLY A 230 -5.38 -8.29 -13.41
CA GLY A 230 -4.63 -8.50 -14.64
C GLY A 230 -5.45 -9.17 -15.73
N VAL A 231 -6.24 -10.20 -15.39
CA VAL A 231 -7.13 -10.87 -16.35
C VAL A 231 -8.21 -9.92 -16.89
N TRP A 232 -8.79 -9.05 -16.05
CA TRP A 232 -9.73 -8.03 -16.52
C TRP A 232 -9.07 -7.02 -17.48
N LEU A 233 -7.79 -6.69 -17.25
CA LEU A 233 -7.06 -5.67 -18.02
C LEU A 233 -6.45 -6.22 -19.31
N LEU A 234 -6.15 -7.53 -19.40
CA LEU A 234 -5.49 -8.12 -20.56
C LEU A 234 -6.20 -7.85 -21.89
N PRO A 235 -7.53 -8.06 -22.04
CA PRO A 235 -8.21 -7.81 -23.30
C PRO A 235 -8.11 -6.32 -23.71
N LEU A 236 -8.22 -5.41 -22.73
CA LEU A 236 -8.14 -3.96 -22.96
C LEU A 236 -6.72 -3.55 -23.34
N GLY A 237 -5.71 -4.10 -22.64
CA GLY A 237 -4.30 -3.82 -22.93
C GLY A 237 -3.85 -4.38 -24.30
N LEU A 238 -4.35 -5.56 -24.69
CA LEU A 238 -4.12 -6.09 -26.04
C LEU A 238 -4.77 -5.21 -27.11
N GLY A 239 -5.97 -4.71 -26.85
CA GLY A 239 -6.62 -3.73 -27.72
C GLY A 239 -5.79 -2.44 -27.88
N GLU A 240 -5.22 -1.92 -26.78
CA GLU A 240 -4.30 -0.77 -26.86
C GLU A 240 -3.06 -1.04 -27.71
N ILE A 241 -2.42 -2.21 -27.58
CA ILE A 241 -1.25 -2.57 -28.38
C ILE A 241 -1.58 -2.57 -29.87
N ILE A 242 -2.74 -3.15 -30.24
CA ILE A 242 -3.19 -3.21 -31.64
C ILE A 242 -3.44 -1.79 -32.17
N LEU A 243 -4.10 -0.93 -31.39
CA LEU A 243 -4.42 0.44 -31.79
C LEU A 243 -3.19 1.36 -31.85
N HIS A 244 -2.21 1.15 -30.99
CA HIS A 244 -0.98 1.96 -30.92
C HIS A 244 0.21 1.41 -31.72
N HIS A 245 -0.03 0.39 -32.58
CA HIS A 245 0.97 -0.16 -33.50
C HIS A 245 2.23 -0.75 -32.86
N GLY A 246 2.10 -1.34 -31.70
CA GLY A 246 3.16 -2.19 -31.15
C GLY A 246 3.64 -1.82 -29.75
N LEU A 247 4.61 -2.61 -29.27
CA LEU A 247 5.22 -2.52 -27.96
C LEU A 247 6.73 -2.49 -28.12
N ARG A 248 7.42 -1.53 -27.48
CA ARG A 248 8.90 -1.50 -27.45
C ARG A 248 9.42 -2.56 -26.48
N LEU A 249 10.00 -3.64 -26.99
CA LEU A 249 10.57 -4.74 -26.21
C LEU A 249 12.11 -4.61 -26.14
N ASP A 250 12.62 -3.50 -25.65
CA ASP A 250 14.04 -3.37 -25.33
C ASP A 250 14.30 -3.73 -23.86
N LEU A 251 15.57 -4.01 -23.54
CA LEU A 251 15.99 -4.45 -22.21
C LEU A 251 15.64 -3.43 -21.11
N ALA A 252 15.70 -2.13 -21.41
CA ALA A 252 15.42 -1.09 -20.41
C ALA A 252 13.93 -1.11 -20.01
N HIS A 253 13.02 -1.10 -20.98
CA HIS A 253 11.56 -1.15 -20.69
C HIS A 253 11.16 -2.45 -19.98
N VAL A 254 11.69 -3.60 -20.44
CA VAL A 254 11.41 -4.89 -19.80
C VAL A 254 11.95 -4.92 -18.38
N SER A 255 13.15 -4.40 -18.12
CA SER A 255 13.75 -4.34 -16.79
C SER A 255 12.95 -3.44 -15.84
N VAL A 256 12.56 -2.25 -16.28
CA VAL A 256 11.73 -1.35 -15.47
C VAL A 256 10.35 -1.96 -15.17
N GLN A 257 9.75 -2.67 -16.15
CA GLN A 257 8.50 -3.41 -15.91
C GLN A 257 8.70 -4.55 -14.90
N ALA A 258 9.79 -5.31 -14.98
CA ALA A 258 10.10 -6.36 -14.00
C ALA A 258 10.29 -5.79 -12.59
N LEU A 259 11.02 -4.68 -12.44
CA LEU A 259 11.14 -3.96 -11.17
C LEU A 259 9.77 -3.44 -10.67
N SER A 260 8.94 -2.93 -11.57
CA SER A 260 7.57 -2.49 -11.25
C SER A 260 6.69 -3.66 -10.77
N ILE A 261 6.82 -4.85 -11.35
CA ILE A 261 6.14 -6.07 -10.89
C ILE A 261 6.56 -6.41 -9.46
N LEU A 262 7.85 -6.41 -9.16
CA LEU A 262 8.37 -6.79 -7.83
C LEU A 262 8.12 -5.70 -6.79
N PHE A 263 8.60 -4.48 -7.05
CA PHE A 263 8.62 -3.36 -6.10
C PHE A 263 7.41 -2.43 -6.20
N GLY A 264 6.64 -2.51 -7.27
CA GLY A 264 5.35 -1.83 -7.40
C GLY A 264 4.16 -2.75 -7.11
N GLY A 265 4.35 -4.05 -7.26
CA GLY A 265 3.32 -5.08 -7.13
C GLY A 265 3.55 -6.04 -5.97
N VAL A 266 4.39 -7.06 -6.14
CA VAL A 266 4.52 -8.22 -5.23
C VAL A 266 4.69 -7.80 -3.77
N VAL A 267 5.79 -7.13 -3.47
CA VAL A 267 6.17 -6.81 -2.08
C VAL A 267 5.22 -5.79 -1.46
N PRO A 268 4.98 -4.61 -2.08
CA PRO A 268 4.17 -3.60 -1.41
C PRO A 268 2.70 -4.01 -1.25
N TYR A 269 2.09 -4.70 -2.21
CA TYR A 269 0.69 -5.14 -2.05
C TYR A 269 0.53 -6.23 -0.99
N ALA A 270 1.51 -7.14 -0.85
CA ALA A 270 1.51 -8.13 0.23
C ALA A 270 1.58 -7.46 1.60
N LEU A 271 2.49 -6.50 1.79
CA LEU A 271 2.64 -5.75 3.04
C LEU A 271 1.42 -4.86 3.33
N TRP A 272 0.95 -4.13 2.34
CA TRP A 272 -0.20 -3.22 2.44
C TRP A 272 -1.48 -3.94 2.82
N ASN A 273 -1.84 -5.01 2.11
CA ASN A 273 -3.03 -5.78 2.42
C ASN A 273 -2.91 -6.52 3.76
N SER A 274 -1.70 -6.89 4.18
CA SER A 274 -1.46 -7.42 5.52
C SER A 274 -1.73 -6.35 6.59
N ALA A 275 -1.33 -5.10 6.37
CA ALA A 275 -1.65 -3.99 7.27
C ALA A 275 -3.16 -3.71 7.34
N LEU A 276 -3.88 -3.75 6.21
CA LEU A 276 -5.34 -3.57 6.14
C LEU A 276 -6.12 -4.63 6.94
N ARG A 277 -5.56 -5.80 7.15
CA ARG A 277 -6.15 -6.83 8.01
C ARG A 277 -6.17 -6.40 9.48
N HIS A 278 -5.15 -5.66 9.92
CA HIS A 278 -4.94 -5.32 11.33
C HIS A 278 -5.40 -3.89 11.67
N TRP A 279 -5.32 -2.96 10.72
CA TRP A 279 -5.65 -1.55 10.92
C TRP A 279 -6.86 -1.11 10.08
N GLN A 280 -7.54 -0.05 10.53
CA GLN A 280 -8.62 0.60 9.75
C GLN A 280 -8.05 1.15 8.44
N THR A 281 -8.87 1.12 7.37
CA THR A 281 -8.46 1.59 6.05
C THR A 281 -7.97 3.02 6.08
N SER A 282 -8.71 3.91 6.75
CA SER A 282 -8.33 5.33 6.89
C SER A 282 -6.95 5.49 7.55
N ARG A 283 -6.64 4.69 8.57
CA ARG A 283 -5.34 4.73 9.25
C ARG A 283 -4.20 4.25 8.35
N VAL A 284 -4.39 3.16 7.61
CA VAL A 284 -3.40 2.66 6.65
C VAL A 284 -3.19 3.68 5.53
N MET A 285 -4.27 4.25 5.01
CA MET A 285 -4.23 5.18 3.89
C MET A 285 -3.59 6.53 4.22
N LEU A 286 -3.46 6.92 5.51
CA LEU A 286 -2.67 8.10 5.87
C LEU A 286 -1.21 8.00 5.41
N PHE A 287 -0.67 6.78 5.30
CA PHE A 287 0.68 6.57 4.75
C PHE A 287 0.78 6.92 3.26
N ASN A 288 -0.33 6.91 2.49
CA ASN A 288 -0.31 7.35 1.10
C ASN A 288 0.18 8.80 0.95
N ASN A 289 -0.03 9.64 1.97
CA ASN A 289 0.45 11.03 1.94
C ASN A 289 1.99 11.14 1.92
N LEU A 290 2.70 10.07 2.26
CA LEU A 290 4.16 10.01 2.15
C LEU A 290 4.64 9.64 0.74
N ILE A 291 3.76 9.07 -0.11
CA ILE A 291 4.11 8.68 -1.49
C ILE A 291 4.58 9.88 -2.32
N PRO A 292 3.92 11.07 -2.29
CA PRO A 292 4.40 12.22 -3.03
C PRO A 292 5.82 12.63 -2.64
N LEU A 293 6.18 12.54 -1.36
CA LEU A 293 7.52 12.86 -0.87
C LEU A 293 8.55 11.88 -1.43
N THR A 294 8.28 10.58 -1.31
CA THR A 294 9.17 9.55 -1.84
C THR A 294 9.22 9.58 -3.36
N THR A 295 8.10 9.88 -4.05
CA THR A 295 8.08 10.07 -5.50
C THR A 295 8.99 11.24 -5.93
N THR A 296 8.94 12.37 -5.23
CA THR A 296 9.79 13.53 -5.53
C THR A 296 11.28 13.21 -5.32
N ILE A 297 11.61 12.47 -4.24
CA ILE A 297 13.00 12.03 -4.01
C ILE A 297 13.47 11.10 -5.15
N TRP A 298 12.67 10.13 -5.55
CA TRP A 298 13.01 9.23 -6.65
C TRP A 298 13.07 9.96 -8.01
N ALA A 299 12.18 10.94 -8.25
CA ALA A 299 12.21 11.77 -9.45
C ALA A 299 13.49 12.60 -9.55
N TYR A 300 13.99 13.10 -8.41
CA TYR A 300 15.29 13.76 -8.37
C TYR A 300 16.44 12.84 -8.86
N TYR A 301 16.49 11.59 -8.35
CA TYR A 301 17.56 10.66 -8.72
C TYR A 301 17.38 10.04 -10.12
N ILE A 302 16.15 9.74 -10.55
CA ILE A 302 15.87 9.03 -11.80
C ILE A 302 15.69 10.00 -12.98
N LEU A 303 14.98 11.11 -12.75
CA LEU A 303 14.60 12.06 -13.79
C LEU A 303 15.40 13.37 -13.75
N GLY A 304 16.25 13.59 -12.74
CA GLY A 304 17.01 14.81 -12.52
C GLY A 304 16.16 16.03 -12.12
N GLU A 305 14.93 15.80 -11.60
CA GLU A 305 14.05 16.89 -11.16
C GLU A 305 14.60 17.57 -9.89
N PRO A 306 14.72 18.92 -9.82
CA PRO A 306 15.33 19.60 -8.68
C PRO A 306 14.42 19.55 -7.44
N LEU A 307 15.03 19.37 -6.27
CA LEU A 307 14.36 19.55 -4.98
C LEU A 307 14.15 21.05 -4.71
N THR A 308 12.90 21.43 -4.46
CA THR A 308 12.54 22.84 -4.26
C THR A 308 12.39 23.17 -2.77
N PRO A 309 12.54 24.45 -2.32
CA PRO A 309 12.24 24.85 -0.95
C PRO A 309 10.82 24.50 -0.50
N THR A 310 9.85 24.50 -1.44
CA THR A 310 8.46 24.07 -1.19
C THR A 310 8.39 22.61 -0.77
N PHE A 311 9.35 21.76 -1.18
CA PHE A 311 9.46 20.38 -0.74
C PHE A 311 9.62 20.28 0.79
N CYS A 312 10.50 21.10 1.38
CA CYS A 312 10.74 21.06 2.84
C CYS A 312 9.47 21.45 3.63
N VAL A 313 8.77 22.49 3.20
CA VAL A 313 7.51 22.93 3.82
C VAL A 313 6.43 21.84 3.67
N ALA A 314 6.29 21.29 2.48
CA ALA A 314 5.34 20.21 2.20
C ALA A 314 5.64 18.97 3.06
N MET A 315 6.91 18.59 3.18
CA MET A 315 7.36 17.47 4.00
C MET A 315 6.92 17.66 5.46
N LEU A 316 7.12 18.83 6.04
CA LEU A 316 6.72 19.12 7.42
C LEU A 316 5.20 18.98 7.61
N LEU A 317 4.41 19.54 6.70
CA LEU A 317 2.94 19.46 6.75
C LEU A 317 2.44 18.02 6.62
N ILE A 318 2.99 17.25 5.66
CA ILE A 318 2.58 15.86 5.42
C ILE A 318 2.95 14.98 6.63
N VAL A 319 4.19 15.08 7.10
CA VAL A 319 4.66 14.29 8.25
C VAL A 319 3.86 14.64 9.50
N ALA A 320 3.60 15.94 9.76
CA ALA A 320 2.77 16.38 10.87
C ALA A 320 1.33 15.83 10.76
N GLY A 321 0.72 15.86 9.56
CA GLY A 321 -0.60 15.28 9.31
C GLY A 321 -0.63 13.77 9.57
N VAL A 322 0.34 13.02 9.06
CA VAL A 322 0.45 11.57 9.29
C VAL A 322 0.66 11.27 10.78
N ALA A 323 1.55 12.00 11.45
CA ALA A 323 1.82 11.84 12.87
C ALA A 323 0.55 12.13 13.71
N LEU A 324 -0.15 13.23 13.45
CA LEU A 324 -1.39 13.61 14.13
C LEU A 324 -2.47 12.53 13.97
N GLY A 325 -2.58 11.93 12.80
CA GLY A 325 -3.53 10.85 12.52
C GLY A 325 -3.18 9.51 13.18
N GLN A 326 -1.90 9.25 13.45
CA GLN A 326 -1.41 7.99 14.03
C GLN A 326 -1.31 8.01 15.57
N VAL A 327 -1.15 9.18 16.17
CA VAL A 327 -0.99 9.30 17.63
C VAL A 327 -2.26 8.87 18.35
N ASP A 328 -2.11 7.95 19.30
CA ASP A 328 -3.18 7.56 20.24
C ASP A 328 -3.17 8.50 21.44
N TRP A 329 -3.85 9.63 21.29
CA TRP A 329 -3.93 10.67 22.33
C TRP A 329 -4.59 10.18 23.62
N SER A 330 -5.40 9.14 23.58
CA SER A 330 -6.00 8.56 24.78
C SER A 330 -4.95 7.97 25.74
N ARG A 331 -3.78 7.59 25.21
CA ARG A 331 -2.65 7.12 26.03
C ARG A 331 -1.81 8.24 26.60
N ILE A 332 -1.82 9.42 25.97
CA ILE A 332 -1.02 10.58 26.41
C ILE A 332 -1.75 11.33 27.52
N PHE A 333 -3.09 11.40 27.47
CA PHE A 333 -3.92 12.12 28.43
C PHE A 333 -4.62 11.21 29.47
N ARG A 334 -4.26 9.93 29.57
CA ARG A 334 -4.61 9.17 30.77
C ARG A 334 -3.80 9.75 31.92
N GLU A 335 -4.49 10.40 32.85
CA GLU A 335 -3.93 10.68 34.17
C GLU A 335 -3.39 9.36 34.75
N PRO A 336 -2.19 9.41 35.42
CA PRO A 336 -1.72 8.24 36.14
C PRO A 336 -2.80 7.89 37.17
N GLU A 337 -3.34 6.66 37.07
CA GLU A 337 -4.23 6.14 38.11
C GLU A 337 -3.50 6.31 39.42
N SER A 338 -4.02 7.20 40.28
CA SER A 338 -3.54 7.39 41.63
C SER A 338 -3.66 6.07 42.38
N PHE A 339 -2.51 5.48 42.72
CA PHE A 339 -2.39 4.35 43.64
C PHE A 339 -2.84 4.73 45.03
#